data_68bed641a6fbe0aa7c243fe5cda6fb16
#
_entry.id   68bed641a6fbe0aa7c243fe5cda6fb16
#
_cell.length_a   1.000
_cell.length_b   1.000
_cell.length_c   1.000
_cell.angle_alpha   90.00
_cell.angle_beta   90.00
_cell.angle_gamma   90.00
#
_symmetry.space_group_name_H-M   'P 1'
#
loop_
_entity.id
_entity.type
_entity.pdbx_description
1 polymer ?
#
loop_
_entity_poly.entity_id
_entity_poly.type
_entity_poly.pdbx_seq_one_letter_code
_entity_poly.pdbx_strand_id
1 'polypeptide(L)'
;MKKIIFSLIAVFLSVLSVSAQSIEFHQSYGSDNRNAPYTATRVIVSHFFTSKDENMNLFTWNSFDRNATNTLLYTEHKLGKTNFYFHPEIRFDYWYGSNNSNSFDFKPMVGFSYLIAKNGLSIYLTPKIMMTYDNVNKWTDPNFQFSINTSYENDKFYYEGYVDASVNSEHSNGKVDLFYEQKAYYKLTDKLQIGGCVVSSVGNLGSSSTDCFIQPYFSMKVNL
;
A
#
# COMPACT_ATOMS: atom_id res chain seq x y z
N MET A 1 -0.51 -21.88 -18.98
CA MET A 1 -0.98 -20.55 -18.55
C MET A 1 -0.22 -20.01 -17.33
N LYS A 2 -0.06 -20.75 -16.21
CA LYS A 2 0.65 -20.25 -15.02
C LYS A 2 2.06 -19.69 -15.30
N LYS A 3 2.87 -20.38 -16.11
CA LYS A 3 4.23 -19.93 -16.45
C LYS A 3 4.25 -18.64 -17.28
N ILE A 4 3.26 -18.42 -18.14
CA ILE A 4 3.15 -17.22 -18.98
C ILE A 4 2.78 -16.01 -18.11
N ILE A 5 1.86 -16.19 -17.16
CA ILE A 5 1.47 -15.14 -16.21
C ILE A 5 2.67 -14.76 -15.34
N PHE A 6 3.43 -15.73 -14.80
CA PHE A 6 4.65 -15.48 -14.05
C PHE A 6 5.71 -14.75 -14.86
N SER A 7 5.91 -15.14 -16.12
CA SER A 7 6.86 -14.46 -17.00
C SER A 7 6.42 -13.03 -17.33
N LEU A 8 5.13 -12.79 -17.57
CA LEU A 8 4.59 -11.45 -17.79
C LEU A 8 4.73 -10.57 -16.54
N ILE A 9 4.43 -11.11 -15.36
CA ILE A 9 4.63 -10.41 -14.08
C ILE A 9 6.12 -10.11 -13.89
N ALA A 10 7.02 -11.07 -14.11
CA ALA A 10 8.45 -10.86 -13.98
C ALA A 10 8.99 -9.81 -14.96
N VAL A 11 8.53 -9.81 -16.22
CA VAL A 11 8.88 -8.79 -17.22
C VAL A 11 8.31 -7.43 -16.81
N PHE A 12 7.06 -7.36 -16.38
CA PHE A 12 6.45 -6.12 -15.90
C PHE A 12 7.19 -5.56 -14.68
N LEU A 13 7.55 -6.42 -13.73
CA LEU A 13 8.34 -6.05 -12.55
C LEU A 13 9.77 -5.61 -12.91
N SER A 14 10.41 -6.25 -13.89
CA SER A 14 11.74 -5.83 -14.35
C SER A 14 11.71 -4.47 -15.04
N VAL A 15 10.69 -4.17 -15.82
CA VAL A 15 10.50 -2.85 -16.45
C VAL A 15 10.22 -1.77 -15.38
N LEU A 16 9.40 -2.07 -14.38
CA LEU A 16 9.15 -1.16 -13.26
C LEU A 16 10.41 -0.92 -12.42
N SER A 17 11.24 -1.96 -12.19
CA SER A 17 12.48 -1.80 -11.41
C SER A 17 13.53 -0.94 -12.11
N VAL A 18 13.56 -0.93 -13.44
CA VAL A 18 14.48 -0.08 -14.22
C VAL A 18 14.07 1.41 -14.17
N SER A 19 12.78 1.69 -13.99
CA SER A 19 12.24 3.05 -13.90
C SER A 19 11.82 3.45 -12.48
N ALA A 20 12.09 2.62 -11.48
CA ALA A 20 11.72 2.88 -10.11
C ALA A 20 12.40 4.16 -9.58
N GLN A 21 11.65 4.98 -8.85
CA GLN A 21 12.20 6.17 -8.20
C GLN A 21 12.76 5.85 -6.81
N SER A 22 12.27 4.78 -6.16
CA SER A 22 12.83 4.33 -4.89
C SER A 22 12.70 2.83 -4.68
N ILE A 23 13.66 2.29 -3.94
CA ILE A 23 13.64 0.92 -3.41
C ILE A 23 13.75 1.02 -1.90
N GLU A 24 12.86 0.35 -1.18
CA GLU A 24 12.86 0.28 0.26
C GLU A 24 13.12 -1.16 0.71
N PHE A 25 13.99 -1.32 1.71
CA PHE A 25 14.27 -2.58 2.38
C PHE A 25 13.80 -2.49 3.82
N HIS A 26 12.96 -3.41 4.24
CA HIS A 26 12.41 -3.48 5.58
C HIS A 26 12.79 -4.82 6.20
N GLN A 27 13.36 -4.79 7.40
CA GLN A 27 13.72 -5.99 8.15
C GLN A 27 13.13 -5.93 9.55
N SER A 28 12.31 -6.92 9.89
CA SER A 28 11.77 -7.11 11.23
C SER A 28 12.52 -8.25 11.93
N TYR A 29 12.80 -8.04 13.21
CA TYR A 29 13.34 -9.03 14.11
C TYR A 29 12.48 -9.08 15.38
N GLY A 30 11.94 -10.20 15.73
CA GLY A 30 11.17 -10.38 16.95
C GLY A 30 9.91 -11.22 16.77
N SER A 31 9.09 -11.27 17.78
CA SER A 31 7.75 -11.84 17.70
C SER A 31 6.77 -10.76 17.28
N ASP A 32 5.83 -11.08 16.41
CA ASP A 32 4.60 -10.31 16.32
C ASP A 32 3.85 -10.46 17.66
N ASN A 33 2.82 -9.66 17.90
CA ASN A 33 1.99 -9.75 19.10
C ASN A 33 1.23 -11.09 19.24
N ARG A 34 1.40 -12.03 18.29
CA ARG A 34 0.88 -13.40 18.30
C ARG A 34 1.90 -14.44 18.78
N ASN A 35 3.03 -13.98 19.34
CA ASN A 35 4.10 -14.80 19.93
C ASN A 35 4.83 -15.76 18.98
N ALA A 36 4.75 -15.58 17.68
CA ALA A 36 5.59 -16.31 16.75
C ALA A 36 6.96 -15.60 16.61
N PRO A 37 8.11 -16.25 16.83
CA PRO A 37 9.40 -15.69 16.47
C PRO A 37 9.39 -15.47 14.95
N TYR A 38 9.47 -14.21 14.53
CA TYR A 38 9.25 -13.83 13.15
C TYR A 38 10.39 -12.96 12.64
N THR A 39 11.02 -13.42 11.59
CA THR A 39 11.95 -12.61 10.81
C THR A 39 11.30 -12.34 9.46
N ALA A 40 10.92 -11.12 9.22
CA ALA A 40 10.32 -10.71 7.94
C ALA A 40 11.26 -9.77 7.20
N THR A 41 11.49 -10.09 5.96
CA THR A 41 12.12 -9.20 4.99
C THR A 41 11.07 -8.78 3.98
N ARG A 42 10.92 -7.49 3.77
CA ARG A 42 10.02 -6.91 2.78
C ARG A 42 10.82 -5.96 1.90
N VAL A 43 10.66 -6.08 0.60
CA VAL A 43 11.23 -5.16 -0.40
C VAL A 43 10.09 -4.43 -1.07
N ILE A 44 10.18 -3.11 -1.14
CA ILE A 44 9.21 -2.27 -1.82
C ILE A 44 9.92 -1.55 -2.97
N VAL A 45 9.28 -1.57 -4.13
CA VAL A 45 9.69 -0.81 -5.32
C VAL A 45 8.56 0.14 -5.67
N SER A 46 8.83 1.44 -5.67
CA SER A 46 7.83 2.45 -5.98
C SER A 46 8.27 3.37 -7.10
N HIS A 47 7.29 3.85 -7.85
CA HIS A 47 7.45 4.84 -8.89
C HIS A 47 6.34 5.87 -8.79
N PHE A 48 6.74 7.15 -8.89
CA PHE A 48 5.82 8.28 -8.90
C PHE A 48 6.12 9.15 -10.10
N PHE A 49 5.09 9.53 -10.82
CA PHE A 49 5.18 10.41 -11.98
C PHE A 49 4.10 11.48 -11.90
N THR A 50 4.48 12.72 -12.15
CA THR A 50 3.54 13.84 -12.33
C THR A 50 3.62 14.32 -13.77
N SER A 51 2.48 14.55 -14.41
CA SER A 51 2.43 15.11 -15.76
C SER A 51 3.01 16.54 -15.77
N LYS A 52 3.50 17.00 -16.93
CA LYS A 52 4.12 18.33 -17.07
C LYS A 52 3.20 19.49 -16.71
N ASP A 53 1.90 19.31 -16.87
CA ASP A 53 0.87 20.29 -16.51
C ASP A 53 0.34 20.13 -15.08
N GLU A 54 0.91 19.18 -14.31
CA GLU A 54 0.54 18.86 -12.92
C GLU A 54 -0.95 18.47 -12.74
N ASN A 55 -1.63 18.07 -13.82
CA ASN A 55 -3.03 17.68 -13.78
C ASN A 55 -3.24 16.18 -13.55
N MET A 56 -2.18 15.38 -13.69
CA MET A 56 -2.23 13.94 -13.49
C MET A 56 -1.01 13.45 -12.71
N ASN A 57 -1.25 12.64 -11.70
CA ASN A 57 -0.25 11.84 -11.00
C ASN A 57 -0.46 10.37 -11.33
N LEU A 58 0.62 9.63 -11.46
CA LEU A 58 0.65 8.17 -11.55
C LEU A 58 1.54 7.64 -10.45
N PHE A 59 1.04 6.67 -9.71
CA PHE A 59 1.80 5.98 -8.69
C PHE A 59 1.72 4.48 -8.88
N THR A 60 2.86 3.80 -8.77
CA THR A 60 2.94 2.36 -8.68
C THR A 60 3.74 1.96 -7.45
N TRP A 61 3.28 0.92 -6.79
CA TRP A 61 3.91 0.38 -5.62
C TRP A 61 3.86 -1.14 -5.66
N ASN A 62 5.00 -1.78 -5.46
CA ASN A 62 5.11 -3.22 -5.44
C ASN A 62 5.84 -3.62 -4.17
N SER A 63 5.22 -4.47 -3.38
CA SER A 63 5.78 -5.02 -2.17
C SER A 63 5.97 -6.52 -2.30
N PHE A 64 7.13 -6.99 -1.92
CA PHE A 64 7.52 -8.39 -1.96
C PHE A 64 7.94 -8.81 -0.57
N ASP A 65 7.29 -9.81 -0.02
CA ASP A 65 7.73 -10.48 1.19
C ASP A 65 7.71 -12.01 1.00
N ARG A 66 8.05 -12.74 2.04
CA ARG A 66 8.11 -14.21 1.99
C ARG A 66 6.75 -14.85 1.65
N ASN A 67 5.66 -14.24 2.07
CA ASN A 67 4.34 -14.83 2.04
C ASN A 67 3.41 -14.19 1.00
N ALA A 68 3.74 -13.00 0.52
CA ALA A 68 2.88 -12.25 -0.39
C ALA A 68 3.64 -11.35 -1.37
N THR A 69 2.99 -11.07 -2.47
CA THR A 69 3.34 -9.99 -3.38
C THR A 69 2.11 -9.12 -3.55
N ASN A 70 2.26 -7.82 -3.27
CA ASN A 70 1.20 -6.86 -3.41
C ASN A 70 1.60 -5.82 -4.45
N THR A 71 0.71 -5.51 -5.36
CA THR A 71 0.89 -4.48 -6.38
C THR A 71 -0.25 -3.48 -6.28
N LEU A 72 0.10 -2.21 -6.24
CA LEU A 72 -0.82 -1.09 -6.25
C LEU A 72 -0.48 -0.19 -7.44
N LEU A 73 -1.49 0.18 -8.19
CA LEU A 73 -1.43 1.17 -9.26
C LEU A 73 -2.60 2.13 -9.09
N TYR A 74 -2.33 3.41 -8.95
CA TYR A 74 -3.39 4.42 -9.06
C TYR A 74 -2.96 5.60 -9.92
N THR A 75 -3.94 6.31 -10.42
CA THR A 75 -3.76 7.63 -11.02
C THR A 75 -4.62 8.65 -10.30
N GLU A 76 -4.21 9.89 -10.32
CA GLU A 76 -4.99 11.01 -9.82
C GLU A 76 -5.13 12.04 -10.93
N HIS A 77 -6.35 12.42 -11.21
CA HIS A 77 -6.68 13.42 -12.23
C HIS A 77 -7.31 14.63 -11.58
N LYS A 78 -6.63 15.75 -11.62
CA LYS A 78 -7.06 17.01 -11.00
C LYS A 78 -8.36 17.51 -11.60
N LEU A 79 -9.30 17.88 -10.76
CA LEU A 79 -10.61 18.39 -11.18
C LEU A 79 -10.58 19.93 -11.25
N GLY A 80 -10.20 20.43 -12.41
CA GLY A 80 -10.09 21.89 -12.67
C GLY A 80 -9.01 22.55 -11.81
N LYS A 81 -9.31 23.71 -11.22
CA LYS A 81 -8.40 24.46 -10.35
C LYS A 81 -8.57 24.16 -8.85
N THR A 82 -9.18 23.03 -8.52
CA THR A 82 -9.47 22.63 -7.13
C THR A 82 -8.36 21.75 -6.56
N ASN A 83 -8.49 21.41 -5.27
CA ASN A 83 -7.67 20.39 -4.61
C ASN A 83 -8.33 18.99 -4.66
N PHE A 84 -9.34 18.82 -5.49
CA PHE A 84 -9.99 17.52 -5.71
C PHE A 84 -9.38 16.81 -6.91
N TYR A 85 -9.24 15.49 -6.79
CA TYR A 85 -8.74 14.60 -7.83
C TYR A 85 -9.71 13.44 -8.01
N PHE A 86 -9.94 13.01 -9.23
CA PHE A 86 -10.53 11.71 -9.53
C PHE A 86 -9.45 10.65 -9.37
N HIS A 87 -9.74 9.57 -8.61
CA HIS A 87 -8.78 8.57 -8.14
C HIS A 87 -9.22 7.15 -8.52
N PRO A 88 -8.94 6.66 -9.73
CA PRO A 88 -9.00 5.24 -10.06
C PRO A 88 -7.77 4.51 -9.52
N GLU A 89 -8.01 3.34 -8.91
CA GLU A 89 -6.96 2.51 -8.30
C GLU A 89 -7.19 1.03 -8.65
N ILE A 90 -6.12 0.30 -8.83
CA ILE A 90 -6.12 -1.16 -8.97
C ILE A 90 -5.13 -1.71 -7.97
N ARG A 91 -5.56 -2.69 -7.16
CA ARG A 91 -4.70 -3.48 -6.30
C ARG A 91 -4.75 -4.94 -6.71
N PHE A 92 -3.60 -5.58 -6.68
CA PHE A 92 -3.44 -7.00 -6.88
C PHE A 92 -2.62 -7.58 -5.74
N ASP A 93 -3.22 -8.47 -4.96
CA ASP A 93 -2.59 -9.14 -3.84
C ASP A 93 -2.46 -10.63 -4.17
N TYR A 94 -1.27 -11.19 -4.01
CA TYR A 94 -1.00 -12.61 -4.23
C TYR A 94 -0.31 -13.19 -3.01
N TRP A 95 -0.90 -14.24 -2.43
CA TRP A 95 -0.36 -14.94 -1.27
C TRP A 95 0.17 -16.31 -1.66
N TYR A 96 1.37 -16.62 -1.15
CA TYR A 96 2.04 -17.91 -1.30
C TYR A 96 1.59 -18.83 -0.17
N GLY A 97 0.61 -19.69 -0.39
CA GLY A 97 0.14 -20.65 0.61
C GLY A 97 1.12 -21.80 0.85
N SER A 98 1.23 -22.23 2.10
CA SER A 98 1.84 -23.52 2.43
C SER A 98 0.97 -24.63 1.87
N ASN A 99 1.39 -25.57 1.15
CA ASN A 99 0.62 -26.67 0.54
C ASN A 99 -0.06 -26.37 -0.81
N ASN A 100 0.56 -25.54 -1.66
CA ASN A 100 0.03 -25.18 -2.99
C ASN A 100 -1.35 -24.50 -3.02
N SER A 101 -1.82 -23.99 -1.91
CA SER A 101 -3.06 -23.19 -1.83
C SER A 101 -2.77 -21.70 -2.02
N ASN A 102 -2.23 -21.34 -3.20
CA ASN A 102 -2.04 -19.94 -3.53
C ASN A 102 -3.39 -19.25 -3.73
N SER A 103 -3.52 -18.05 -3.19
CA SER A 103 -4.69 -17.20 -3.41
C SER A 103 -4.29 -15.86 -4.01
N PHE A 104 -5.21 -15.23 -4.70
CA PHE A 104 -5.05 -13.87 -5.16
C PHE A 104 -6.35 -13.10 -5.08
N ASP A 105 -6.22 -11.80 -4.85
CA ASP A 105 -7.29 -10.84 -4.98
C ASP A 105 -6.94 -9.80 -6.04
N PHE A 106 -7.93 -9.45 -6.82
CA PHE A 106 -7.90 -8.31 -7.72
C PHE A 106 -8.96 -7.31 -7.27
N LYS A 107 -8.52 -6.08 -6.95
CA LYS A 107 -9.35 -5.06 -6.33
C LYS A 107 -9.35 -3.79 -7.17
N PRO A 108 -10.27 -3.65 -8.14
CA PRO A 108 -10.53 -2.37 -8.78
C PRO A 108 -11.26 -1.44 -7.81
N MET A 109 -10.82 -0.19 -7.77
CA MET A 109 -11.38 0.85 -6.91
C MET A 109 -11.55 2.14 -7.69
N VAL A 110 -12.52 2.93 -7.28
CA VAL A 110 -12.73 4.27 -7.80
C VAL A 110 -13.12 5.20 -6.66
N GLY A 111 -12.57 6.38 -6.65
CA GLY A 111 -12.84 7.37 -5.62
C GLY A 111 -12.47 8.78 -6.02
N PHE A 112 -12.45 9.64 -5.01
CA PHE A 112 -12.03 11.03 -5.16
C PHE A 112 -11.06 11.33 -4.02
N SER A 113 -9.93 11.98 -4.34
CA SER A 113 -8.97 12.44 -3.34
C SER A 113 -9.13 13.94 -3.13
N TYR A 114 -9.00 14.36 -1.88
CA TYR A 114 -8.87 15.78 -1.52
C TYR A 114 -7.50 16.02 -0.91
N LEU A 115 -6.72 16.92 -1.50
CA LEU A 115 -5.37 17.25 -1.06
C LEU A 115 -5.37 18.48 -0.14
N ILE A 116 -4.79 18.31 1.05
CA ILE A 116 -4.40 19.37 1.96
C ILE A 116 -2.87 19.43 1.93
N ALA A 117 -2.30 20.52 1.43
CA ALA A 117 -0.84 20.68 1.35
C ALA A 117 -0.41 22.01 1.99
N LYS A 118 0.59 21.95 2.89
CA LYS A 118 1.16 23.15 3.54
C LYS A 118 2.54 22.84 4.13
N ASN A 119 3.53 23.65 3.79
CA ASN A 119 4.88 23.63 4.41
C ASN A 119 5.54 22.23 4.40
N GLY A 120 5.54 21.54 3.26
CA GLY A 120 6.12 20.21 3.12
C GLY A 120 5.22 19.07 3.62
N LEU A 121 4.09 19.36 4.26
CA LEU A 121 3.09 18.37 4.63
C LEU A 121 2.07 18.22 3.50
N SER A 122 1.75 16.99 3.14
CA SER A 122 0.66 16.65 2.25
C SER A 122 -0.24 15.60 2.91
N ILE A 123 -1.54 15.81 2.85
CA ILE A 123 -2.55 14.87 3.35
C ILE A 123 -3.57 14.65 2.25
N TYR A 124 -3.74 13.41 1.80
CA TYR A 124 -4.79 13.00 0.88
C TYR A 124 -5.88 12.26 1.65
N LEU A 125 -7.11 12.70 1.49
CA LEU A 125 -8.31 12.06 2.02
C LEU A 125 -9.07 11.44 0.85
N THR A 126 -9.17 10.11 0.81
CA THR A 126 -9.65 9.41 -0.38
C THR A 126 -10.75 8.39 -0.02
N PRO A 127 -12.03 8.80 -0.05
CA PRO A 127 -13.14 7.86 -0.05
C PRO A 127 -13.18 7.09 -1.39
N LYS A 128 -13.31 5.77 -1.31
CA LYS A 128 -13.31 4.86 -2.46
C LYS A 128 -14.42 3.81 -2.37
N ILE A 129 -14.90 3.38 -3.51
CA ILE A 129 -15.69 2.15 -3.64
C ILE A 129 -14.76 1.09 -4.22
N MET A 130 -14.73 -0.07 -3.59
CA MET A 130 -13.89 -1.20 -3.94
C MET A 130 -14.76 -2.41 -4.25
N MET A 131 -14.39 -3.16 -5.28
CA MET A 131 -14.86 -4.52 -5.51
C MET A 131 -13.67 -5.46 -5.37
N THR A 132 -13.91 -6.67 -4.91
CA THR A 132 -12.85 -7.69 -4.84
C THR A 132 -13.24 -8.88 -5.70
N TYR A 133 -12.31 -9.32 -6.54
CA TYR A 133 -12.36 -10.61 -7.20
C TYR A 133 -11.28 -11.50 -6.60
N ASP A 134 -11.67 -12.61 -5.99
CA ASP A 134 -10.73 -13.63 -5.53
C ASP A 134 -10.88 -14.94 -6.31
N ASN A 135 -9.91 -15.83 -6.20
CA ASN A 135 -9.91 -17.09 -6.95
C ASN A 135 -10.88 -18.15 -6.36
N VAL A 136 -11.48 -17.90 -5.21
CA VAL A 136 -12.42 -18.80 -4.51
C VAL A 136 -13.86 -18.33 -4.67
N ASN A 137 -14.16 -17.11 -4.20
CA ASN A 137 -15.52 -16.57 -4.08
C ASN A 137 -15.96 -15.75 -5.30
N LYS A 138 -15.05 -15.50 -6.26
CA LYS A 138 -15.26 -14.66 -7.44
C LYS A 138 -15.44 -13.19 -7.05
N TRP A 139 -16.46 -12.51 -7.57
CA TRP A 139 -16.73 -11.11 -7.24
C TRP A 139 -17.49 -11.01 -5.92
N THR A 140 -17.01 -10.14 -5.05
CA THR A 140 -17.71 -9.74 -3.83
C THR A 140 -18.60 -8.52 -4.09
N ASP A 141 -19.52 -8.25 -3.15
CA ASP A 141 -20.31 -7.02 -3.15
C ASP A 141 -19.41 -5.77 -3.03
N PRO A 142 -19.86 -4.61 -3.57
CA PRO A 142 -19.14 -3.37 -3.42
C PRO A 142 -18.88 -3.03 -1.95
N ASN A 143 -17.66 -2.67 -1.63
CA ASN A 143 -17.19 -2.30 -0.32
C ASN A 143 -16.78 -0.83 -0.30
N PHE A 144 -16.98 -0.14 0.82
CA PHE A 144 -16.53 1.23 1.00
C PHE A 144 -15.19 1.24 1.75
N GLN A 145 -14.22 1.99 1.20
CA GLN A 145 -12.93 2.21 1.82
C GLN A 145 -12.67 3.71 1.94
N PHE A 146 -12.10 4.13 3.07
CA PHE A 146 -11.61 5.47 3.28
C PHE A 146 -10.11 5.42 3.57
N SER A 147 -9.33 6.07 2.71
CA SER A 147 -7.87 6.12 2.83
C SER A 147 -7.41 7.50 3.27
N ILE A 148 -6.42 7.53 4.16
CA ILE A 148 -5.68 8.74 4.53
C ILE A 148 -4.22 8.48 4.19
N ASN A 149 -3.67 9.24 3.26
CA ASN A 149 -2.24 9.24 2.93
C ASN A 149 -1.63 10.53 3.43
N THR A 150 -0.56 10.44 4.19
CA THR A 150 0.17 11.59 4.72
C THR A 150 1.62 11.51 4.30
N SER A 151 2.21 12.61 3.93
CA SER A 151 3.66 12.71 3.74
C SER A 151 4.17 14.03 4.27
N TYR A 152 5.37 14.01 4.82
CA TYR A 152 6.10 15.20 5.23
C TYR A 152 7.57 15.06 4.83
N GLU A 153 8.11 16.09 4.25
CA GLU A 153 9.51 16.10 3.82
C GLU A 153 10.17 17.42 4.15
N ASN A 154 11.39 17.33 4.68
CA ASN A 154 12.32 18.45 4.81
C ASN A 154 13.75 18.00 4.48
N ASP A 155 14.75 18.84 4.69
CA ASP A 155 16.15 18.55 4.34
C ASP A 155 16.71 17.30 5.03
N LYS A 156 16.21 16.93 6.22
CA LYS A 156 16.77 15.87 7.06
C LYS A 156 15.84 14.68 7.22
N PHE A 157 14.54 14.90 7.12
CA PHE A 157 13.55 13.88 7.43
C PHE A 157 12.55 13.70 6.30
N TYR A 158 12.14 12.45 6.11
CA TYR A 158 11.01 12.04 5.31
C TYR A 158 10.07 11.18 6.16
N TYR A 159 8.79 11.49 6.14
CA TYR A 159 7.74 10.72 6.78
C TYR A 159 6.66 10.39 5.75
N GLU A 160 6.16 9.17 5.80
CA GLU A 160 5.05 8.68 5.00
C GLU A 160 4.11 7.87 5.88
N GLY A 161 2.83 8.20 5.85
CA GLY A 161 1.79 7.51 6.59
C GLY A 161 0.64 7.12 5.69
N TYR A 162 0.12 5.92 5.91
CA TYR A 162 -1.00 5.36 5.19
C TYR A 162 -1.97 4.70 6.17
N VAL A 163 -3.25 5.04 6.07
CA VAL A 163 -4.33 4.43 6.84
C VAL A 163 -5.46 4.10 5.89
N ASP A 164 -5.91 2.86 5.90
CA ASP A 164 -7.14 2.41 5.27
C ASP A 164 -8.16 1.97 6.31
N ALA A 165 -9.37 2.49 6.20
CA ALA A 165 -10.54 2.00 6.91
C ALA A 165 -11.51 1.42 5.89
N SER A 166 -11.85 0.14 6.00
CA SER A 166 -12.78 -0.53 5.08
C SER A 166 -13.95 -1.12 5.83
N VAL A 167 -15.16 -0.96 5.29
CA VAL A 167 -16.37 -1.62 5.77
C VAL A 167 -16.62 -2.80 4.86
N ASN A 168 -16.43 -4.00 5.36
CA ASN A 168 -16.70 -5.22 4.63
C ASN A 168 -18.17 -5.60 4.77
N SER A 169 -18.95 -5.48 3.69
CA SER A 169 -20.38 -5.77 3.69
C SER A 169 -20.71 -7.25 3.87
N GLU A 170 -19.84 -8.15 3.41
CA GLU A 170 -20.09 -9.61 3.46
C GLU A 170 -19.81 -10.24 4.83
N HIS A 171 -18.83 -9.72 5.56
CA HIS A 171 -18.35 -10.38 6.78
C HIS A 171 -18.64 -9.59 8.05
N SER A 172 -19.11 -8.35 7.95
CA SER A 172 -18.89 -7.43 9.05
C SER A 172 -20.12 -7.00 9.84
N ASN A 173 -21.34 -7.33 9.46
CA ASN A 173 -22.49 -6.74 10.16
C ASN A 173 -22.23 -5.27 10.57
N GLY A 174 -21.65 -4.45 9.66
CA GLY A 174 -21.27 -3.07 9.93
C GLY A 174 -19.93 -2.86 10.64
N LYS A 175 -19.04 -3.86 10.70
CA LYS A 175 -17.70 -3.75 11.31
C LYS A 175 -16.72 -3.07 10.38
N VAL A 176 -15.65 -2.52 10.96
CA VAL A 176 -14.59 -1.82 10.25
C VAL A 176 -13.28 -2.56 10.40
N ASP A 177 -12.59 -2.77 9.29
CA ASP A 177 -11.20 -3.21 9.27
C ASP A 177 -10.30 -1.99 9.06
N LEU A 178 -9.26 -1.89 9.89
CA LEU A 178 -8.24 -0.86 9.77
C LEU A 178 -6.92 -1.49 9.37
N PHE A 179 -6.25 -0.86 8.41
CA PHE A 179 -4.85 -1.12 8.10
C PHE A 179 -4.09 0.21 8.17
N TYR A 180 -2.91 0.20 8.76
CA TYR A 180 -2.04 1.36 8.70
C TYR A 180 -0.57 0.96 8.56
N GLU A 181 0.15 1.81 7.85
CA GLU A 181 1.59 1.75 7.70
C GLU A 181 2.16 3.15 7.94
N GLN A 182 3.17 3.24 8.80
CA GLN A 182 3.83 4.50 9.14
C GLN A 182 5.33 4.33 8.97
N LYS A 183 5.97 5.22 8.22
CA LYS A 183 7.39 5.19 7.93
C LYS A 183 8.02 6.54 8.30
N ALA A 184 9.17 6.49 8.93
CA ALA A 184 9.97 7.68 9.23
C ALA A 184 11.43 7.40 8.91
N TYR A 185 12.04 8.30 8.13
CA TYR A 185 13.41 8.17 7.66
C TYR A 185 14.22 9.41 7.98
N TYR A 186 15.50 9.19 8.32
CA TYR A 186 16.53 10.22 8.35
C TYR A 186 17.34 10.16 7.05
N LYS A 187 17.49 11.27 6.36
CA LYS A 187 18.26 11.40 5.13
C LYS A 187 19.75 11.45 5.45
N LEU A 188 20.47 10.39 5.13
CA LEU A 188 21.95 10.38 5.21
C LEU A 188 22.56 11.11 4.03
N THR A 189 21.96 10.95 2.87
CA THR A 189 22.26 11.65 1.63
C THR A 189 20.96 11.87 0.85
N ASP A 190 21.00 12.58 -0.27
CA ASP A 190 19.84 12.75 -1.16
C ASP A 190 19.29 11.40 -1.67
N LYS A 191 20.17 10.39 -1.76
CA LYS A 191 19.82 9.07 -2.29
C LYS A 191 19.58 8.00 -1.22
N LEU A 192 20.17 8.15 -0.03
CA LEU A 192 20.11 7.12 1.02
C LEU A 192 19.46 7.63 2.28
N GLN A 193 18.45 6.90 2.74
CA GLN A 193 17.69 7.18 3.94
C GLN A 193 17.63 5.93 4.81
N ILE A 194 17.69 6.11 6.14
CA ILE A 194 17.52 5.04 7.12
C ILE A 194 16.44 5.39 8.12
N GLY A 195 15.72 4.42 8.62
CA GLY A 195 14.61 4.70 9.53
C GLY A 195 13.87 3.48 10.02
N GLY A 196 12.60 3.67 10.29
CA GLY A 196 11.70 2.63 10.73
C GLY A 196 10.35 2.67 10.03
N CYS A 197 9.70 1.52 10.05
CA CYS A 197 8.35 1.35 9.58
C CYS A 197 7.56 0.55 10.62
N VAL A 198 6.31 0.91 10.83
CA VAL A 198 5.36 0.12 11.60
C VAL A 198 4.18 -0.21 10.70
N VAL A 199 3.89 -1.48 10.56
CA VAL A 199 2.69 -1.99 9.89
C VAL A 199 1.76 -2.55 10.94
N SER A 200 0.49 -2.23 10.85
CA SER A 200 -0.53 -2.78 11.72
C SER A 200 -1.85 -2.99 11.00
N SER A 201 -2.59 -3.97 11.44
CA SER A 201 -3.98 -4.18 11.04
C SER A 201 -4.84 -4.48 12.27
N VAL A 202 -6.06 -3.98 12.24
CA VAL A 202 -7.09 -4.26 13.25
C VAL A 202 -8.32 -4.74 12.50
N GLY A 203 -8.60 -6.04 12.60
CA GLY A 203 -9.76 -6.66 12.00
C GLY A 203 -10.97 -6.60 12.92
N ASN A 204 -12.17 -6.46 12.35
CA ASN A 204 -13.44 -6.51 13.05
C ASN A 204 -13.56 -5.52 14.22
N LEU A 205 -13.11 -4.28 14.03
CA LEU A 205 -13.20 -3.24 15.04
C LEU A 205 -14.64 -3.06 15.52
N GLY A 206 -14.84 -3.11 16.84
CA GLY A 206 -16.17 -3.03 17.46
C GLY A 206 -16.85 -4.40 17.70
N SER A 207 -16.16 -5.52 17.45
CA SER A 207 -16.64 -6.85 17.81
C SER A 207 -15.96 -7.40 19.08
N SER A 208 -16.54 -8.45 19.64
CA SER A 208 -15.93 -9.21 20.75
C SER A 208 -14.69 -10.02 20.33
N SER A 209 -14.43 -10.15 19.02
CA SER A 209 -13.30 -10.87 18.43
C SER A 209 -12.41 -9.96 17.57
N THR A 210 -12.08 -8.78 18.08
CA THR A 210 -11.14 -7.88 17.43
C THR A 210 -9.75 -8.54 17.35
N ASP A 211 -9.23 -8.70 16.14
CA ASP A 211 -7.86 -9.18 15.90
C ASP A 211 -6.94 -7.98 15.62
N CYS A 212 -5.80 -7.92 16.28
CA CYS A 212 -4.84 -6.85 16.14
C CYS A 212 -3.45 -7.39 15.85
N PHE A 213 -2.84 -6.91 14.79
CA PHE A 213 -1.49 -7.23 14.39
C PHE A 213 -0.65 -5.94 14.37
N ILE A 214 0.54 -5.97 14.96
CA ILE A 214 1.50 -4.86 14.94
C ILE A 214 2.89 -5.43 14.65
N GLN A 215 3.56 -4.88 13.67
CA GLN A 215 4.91 -5.31 13.29
C GLN A 215 5.83 -4.11 13.00
N PRO A 216 6.87 -3.91 13.82
CA PRO A 216 7.90 -2.92 13.56
C PRO A 216 8.98 -3.47 12.62
N TYR A 217 9.57 -2.56 11.82
CA TYR A 217 10.68 -2.84 10.92
C TYR A 217 11.78 -1.78 11.09
N PHE A 218 13.03 -2.22 10.98
CA PHE A 218 14.11 -1.34 10.56
C PHE A 218 14.04 -1.17 9.04
N SER A 219 14.25 0.03 8.53
CA SER A 219 14.02 0.35 7.13
C SER A 219 15.17 1.14 6.52
N MET A 220 15.47 0.84 5.27
CA MET A 220 16.40 1.58 4.43
C MET A 220 15.71 1.91 3.11
N LYS A 221 15.81 3.15 2.66
CA LYS A 221 15.25 3.63 1.39
C LYS A 221 16.36 4.17 0.51
N VAL A 222 16.39 3.76 -0.74
CA VAL A 222 17.31 4.24 -1.78
C VAL A 222 16.50 4.94 -2.86
N ASN A 223 16.75 6.22 -3.11
CA ASN A 223 16.22 6.98 -4.23
C ASN A 223 17.17 6.80 -5.43
N LEU A 224 16.63 6.48 -6.59
CA LEU A 224 17.38 6.14 -7.81
C LEU A 224 17.58 7.34 -8.73
#